data_f9b09d9e13ac9713e6abc5e760c04ad7
#
_entry.id   f9b09d9e13ac9713e6abc5e760c04ad7
#
_cell.length_a   1.000
_cell.length_b   1.000
_cell.length_c   1.000
_cell.angle_alpha   90.00
_cell.angle_beta   90.00
_cell.angle_gamma   90.00
#
_symmetry.space_group_name_H-M   'P 1'
#
loop_
_entity.id
_entity.type
_entity.pdbx_description
1 polymer ?
#
loop_
_entity_poly.entity_id
_entity_poly.type
_entity_poly.pdbx_seq_one_letter_code
_entity_poly.pdbx_strand_id
1 'polypeptide(L)'
;MGNKESLLIDGLKKCGLKEEAIPTIAEKMETYINEIILFNSAYNLTNTSDHDELVIRHILDSYAGYKKIAELAESLKNLGIEKLQFADIGSGGGLPGIPLAAAFPEIEFTLVERMSKRCAFLENCAAILGLKNVKVLNKEAEKIPAESFDLITFRAFRPLDQKMTKTLLNMIKKGGFFVAYKAKIENIKEEMSGIENLIKEYQVENLLVPGLEDSERNLVVCVK
;
A
#
# COMPACT_ATOMS: atom_id res chain seq x y z
N MET A 1 -6.88 -17.59 -22.51
CA MET A 1 -6.13 -17.55 -21.24
C MET A 1 -4.76 -16.87 -21.36
N GLY A 2 -4.02 -16.97 -22.47
CA GLY A 2 -2.63 -16.48 -22.55
C GLY A 2 -2.32 -14.98 -22.45
N ASN A 3 -3.25 -14.08 -22.71
CA ASN A 3 -2.91 -12.65 -22.82
C ASN A 3 -3.04 -11.85 -21.50
N LYS A 4 -3.98 -12.22 -20.63
CA LYS A 4 -4.21 -11.52 -19.34
C LYS A 4 -3.18 -11.89 -18.27
N GLU A 5 -2.87 -13.18 -18.18
CA GLU A 5 -1.83 -13.69 -17.28
C GLU A 5 -0.44 -13.11 -17.61
N SER A 6 -0.17 -12.85 -18.91
CA SER A 6 1.07 -12.21 -19.33
C SER A 6 1.16 -10.76 -18.87
N LEU A 7 0.06 -9.98 -18.88
CA LEU A 7 0.05 -8.57 -18.47
C LEU A 7 0.46 -8.43 -17.00
N LEU A 8 -0.14 -9.21 -16.11
CA LEU A 8 0.17 -9.18 -14.68
C LEU A 8 1.60 -9.64 -14.42
N ILE A 9 2.02 -10.80 -14.95
CA ILE A 9 3.35 -11.36 -14.76
C ILE A 9 4.44 -10.41 -15.26
N ASP A 10 4.29 -9.88 -16.47
CA ASP A 10 5.26 -8.95 -17.06
C ASP A 10 5.32 -7.63 -16.26
N GLY A 11 4.16 -7.17 -15.78
CA GLY A 11 4.08 -6.00 -14.91
C GLY A 11 4.80 -6.22 -13.58
N LEU A 12 4.61 -7.36 -12.92
CA LEU A 12 5.28 -7.71 -11.67
C LEU A 12 6.80 -7.77 -11.83
N LYS A 13 7.30 -8.34 -12.93
CA LYS A 13 8.74 -8.33 -13.27
C LYS A 13 9.27 -6.90 -13.41
N LYS A 14 8.56 -6.04 -14.14
CA LYS A 14 8.94 -4.63 -14.31
C LYS A 14 8.94 -3.86 -12.99
N CYS A 15 8.02 -4.16 -12.07
CA CYS A 15 8.04 -3.61 -10.71
C CYS A 15 9.22 -4.11 -9.87
N GLY A 16 9.95 -5.14 -10.33
CA GLY A 16 11.17 -5.65 -9.71
C GLY A 16 10.95 -6.64 -8.59
N LEU A 17 9.83 -7.35 -8.61
CA LEU A 17 9.61 -8.49 -7.71
C LEU A 17 10.60 -9.61 -8.05
N LYS A 18 10.94 -10.42 -7.03
CA LYS A 18 11.84 -11.57 -7.20
C LYS A 18 11.18 -12.60 -8.12
N GLU A 19 11.92 -13.06 -9.13
CA GLU A 19 11.38 -13.95 -10.17
C GLU A 19 10.76 -15.23 -9.59
N GLU A 20 11.37 -15.80 -8.56
CA GLU A 20 10.86 -16.99 -7.88
C GLU A 20 9.53 -16.79 -7.15
N ALA A 21 9.21 -15.57 -6.75
CA ALA A 21 7.97 -15.23 -6.05
C ALA A 21 6.81 -14.89 -7.00
N ILE A 22 7.12 -14.48 -8.23
CA ILE A 22 6.13 -13.97 -9.20
C ILE A 22 4.98 -14.95 -9.47
N PRO A 23 5.19 -16.24 -9.72
CA PRO A 23 4.07 -17.16 -9.99
C PRO A 23 3.06 -17.21 -8.85
N THR A 24 3.53 -17.35 -7.62
CA THR A 24 2.68 -17.38 -6.43
C THR A 24 1.96 -16.06 -6.18
N ILE A 25 2.65 -14.94 -6.40
CA ILE A 25 2.06 -13.60 -6.25
C ILE A 25 1.01 -13.37 -7.33
N ALA A 26 1.28 -13.73 -8.58
CA ALA A 26 0.33 -13.59 -9.69
C ALA A 26 -0.97 -14.38 -9.42
N GLU A 27 -0.88 -15.63 -8.99
CA GLU A 27 -2.04 -16.45 -8.60
C GLU A 27 -2.87 -15.79 -7.50
N LYS A 28 -2.20 -15.27 -6.46
CA LYS A 28 -2.87 -14.53 -5.39
C LYS A 28 -3.55 -13.26 -5.90
N MET A 29 -2.90 -12.50 -6.77
CA MET A 29 -3.45 -11.25 -7.31
C MET A 29 -4.62 -11.50 -8.26
N GLU A 30 -4.61 -12.56 -9.06
CA GLU A 30 -5.77 -12.95 -9.87
C GLU A 30 -6.97 -13.31 -8.98
N THR A 31 -6.73 -14.08 -7.93
CA THR A 31 -7.77 -14.38 -6.94
C THR A 31 -8.32 -13.11 -6.27
N TYR A 32 -7.44 -12.19 -5.89
CA TYR A 32 -7.81 -10.93 -5.26
C TYR A 32 -8.60 -10.01 -6.22
N ILE A 33 -8.21 -9.93 -7.49
CA ILE A 33 -8.96 -9.20 -8.53
C ILE A 33 -10.38 -9.74 -8.65
N ASN A 34 -10.54 -11.06 -8.69
CA ASN A 34 -11.85 -11.68 -8.76
C ASN A 34 -12.73 -11.34 -7.53
N GLU A 35 -12.15 -11.33 -6.33
CA GLU A 35 -12.85 -10.87 -5.12
C GLU A 35 -13.25 -9.38 -5.20
N ILE A 36 -12.36 -8.51 -5.70
CA ILE A 36 -12.71 -7.10 -5.92
C ILE A 36 -13.90 -6.99 -6.89
N ILE A 37 -13.86 -7.65 -8.04
CA ILE A 37 -14.93 -7.63 -9.03
C ILE A 37 -16.25 -8.10 -8.42
N LEU A 38 -16.22 -9.20 -7.67
CA LEU A 38 -17.40 -9.78 -7.03
C LEU A 38 -18.07 -8.82 -6.03
N PHE A 39 -17.27 -8.15 -5.20
CA PHE A 39 -17.79 -7.33 -4.11
C PHE A 39 -17.88 -5.83 -4.42
N ASN A 40 -17.33 -5.36 -5.54
CA ASN A 40 -17.22 -3.94 -5.83
C ASN A 40 -18.57 -3.21 -5.89
N SER A 41 -19.58 -3.83 -6.48
CA SER A 41 -20.93 -3.24 -6.59
C SER A 41 -21.59 -2.98 -5.23
N ALA A 42 -21.29 -3.80 -4.23
CA ALA A 42 -21.86 -3.71 -2.89
C ALA A 42 -21.04 -2.83 -1.94
N TYR A 43 -19.71 -2.78 -2.11
CA TYR A 43 -18.79 -2.20 -1.13
C TYR A 43 -18.05 -0.97 -1.63
N ASN A 44 -18.14 -0.67 -2.93
CA ASN A 44 -17.47 0.46 -3.56
C ASN A 44 -15.96 0.50 -3.21
N LEU A 45 -15.27 -0.57 -3.60
CA LEU A 45 -13.86 -0.82 -3.28
C LEU A 45 -12.93 -0.05 -4.21
N THR A 46 -13.30 -0.04 -5.50
CA THR A 46 -12.57 0.61 -6.60
C THR A 46 -13.56 1.27 -7.57
N ASN A 47 -13.05 2.19 -8.38
CA ASN A 47 -13.85 2.91 -9.40
C ASN A 47 -14.06 2.11 -10.69
N THR A 48 -13.52 0.91 -10.77
CA THR A 48 -13.65 0.01 -11.92
C THR A 48 -13.85 -1.43 -11.47
N SER A 49 -14.45 -2.25 -12.32
CA SER A 49 -14.52 -3.71 -12.20
C SER A 49 -13.96 -4.39 -13.45
N ASP A 50 -13.33 -3.63 -14.35
CA ASP A 50 -12.61 -4.18 -15.48
C ASP A 50 -11.31 -4.82 -14.99
N HIS A 51 -11.07 -6.07 -15.43
CA HIS A 51 -9.93 -6.87 -14.98
C HIS A 51 -8.59 -6.19 -15.30
N ASP A 52 -8.39 -5.74 -16.54
CA ASP A 52 -7.11 -5.20 -16.98
C ASP A 52 -6.84 -3.82 -16.37
N GLU A 53 -7.89 -3.02 -16.14
CA GLU A 53 -7.79 -1.79 -15.36
C GLU A 53 -7.43 -2.06 -13.90
N LEU A 54 -8.00 -3.11 -13.28
CA LEU A 54 -7.63 -3.51 -11.92
C LEU A 54 -6.17 -3.95 -11.85
N VAL A 55 -5.70 -4.75 -12.82
CA VAL A 55 -4.28 -5.12 -12.91
C VAL A 55 -3.40 -3.87 -12.96
N ILE A 56 -3.65 -2.97 -13.90
CA ILE A 56 -2.76 -1.84 -14.16
C ILE A 56 -2.88 -0.78 -13.07
N ARG A 57 -4.11 -0.26 -12.84
CA ARG A 57 -4.35 0.92 -12.00
C ARG A 57 -4.36 0.63 -10.50
N HIS A 58 -4.41 -0.64 -10.12
CA HIS A 58 -4.52 -1.01 -8.71
C HIS A 58 -3.43 -1.97 -8.27
N ILE A 59 -3.23 -3.09 -8.96
CA ILE A 59 -2.21 -4.08 -8.55
C ILE A 59 -0.80 -3.58 -8.88
N LEU A 60 -0.53 -3.26 -10.13
CA LEU A 60 0.81 -2.81 -10.55
C LEU A 60 1.16 -1.43 -9.97
N ASP A 61 0.18 -0.54 -9.84
CA ASP A 61 0.34 0.74 -9.13
C ASP A 61 0.76 0.53 -7.66
N SER A 62 0.20 -0.48 -6.97
CA SER A 62 0.63 -0.84 -5.62
C SER A 62 2.05 -1.40 -5.58
N TYR A 63 2.43 -2.24 -6.54
CA TYR A 63 3.77 -2.81 -6.63
C TYR A 63 4.84 -1.87 -7.18
N ALA A 64 4.46 -0.76 -7.81
CA ALA A 64 5.45 0.22 -8.28
C ALA A 64 6.33 0.78 -7.15
N GLY A 65 5.81 0.83 -5.91
CA GLY A 65 6.56 1.19 -4.71
C GLY A 65 7.38 0.07 -4.07
N TYR A 66 7.31 -1.17 -4.60
CA TYR A 66 7.90 -2.36 -3.97
C TYR A 66 9.39 -2.22 -3.66
N LYS A 67 10.20 -1.76 -4.63
CA LYS A 67 11.66 -1.63 -4.45
C LYS A 67 11.99 -0.69 -3.31
N LYS A 68 11.34 0.48 -3.28
CA LYS A 68 11.58 1.47 -2.21
C LYS A 68 11.16 0.93 -0.84
N ILE A 69 10.02 0.28 -0.76
CA ILE A 69 9.54 -0.32 0.51
C ILE A 69 10.48 -1.43 0.96
N ALA A 70 11.03 -2.23 0.04
CA ALA A 70 12.05 -3.23 0.36
C ALA A 70 13.35 -2.60 0.91
N GLU A 71 13.84 -1.50 0.32
CA GLU A 71 14.99 -0.74 0.82
C GLU A 71 14.73 -0.19 2.23
N LEU A 72 13.55 0.37 2.48
CA LEU A 72 13.17 0.87 3.79
C LEU A 72 13.06 -0.25 4.82
N ALA A 73 12.48 -1.38 4.45
CA ALA A 73 12.41 -2.57 5.31
C ALA A 73 13.81 -3.08 5.68
N GLU A 74 14.73 -3.13 4.72
CA GLU A 74 16.12 -3.54 4.96
C GLU A 74 16.83 -2.54 5.88
N SER A 75 16.63 -1.24 5.69
CA SER A 75 17.21 -0.22 6.57
C SER A 75 16.73 -0.38 8.02
N LEU A 76 15.45 -0.69 8.24
CA LEU A 76 14.89 -0.96 9.57
C LEU A 76 15.47 -2.24 10.18
N LYS A 77 15.65 -3.30 9.39
CA LYS A 77 16.31 -4.55 9.85
C LYS A 77 17.76 -4.28 10.27
N ASN A 78 18.48 -3.45 9.53
CA ASN A 78 19.86 -3.07 9.86
C ASN A 78 19.98 -2.26 11.15
N LEU A 79 18.88 -1.63 11.62
CA LEU A 79 18.78 -1.01 12.94
C LEU A 79 18.47 -2.02 14.07
N GLY A 80 18.41 -3.32 13.76
CA GLY A 80 18.17 -4.39 14.72
C GLY A 80 16.70 -4.72 14.98
N ILE A 81 15.79 -4.25 14.13
CA ILE A 81 14.36 -4.56 14.26
C ILE A 81 14.08 -5.92 13.59
N GLU A 82 13.97 -6.97 14.40
CA GLU A 82 13.78 -8.34 13.90
C GLU A 82 12.37 -8.58 13.32
N LYS A 83 11.33 -7.98 13.91
CA LYS A 83 9.92 -8.13 13.49
C LYS A 83 9.33 -6.79 13.11
N LEU A 84 9.29 -6.56 11.81
CA LEU A 84 8.75 -5.32 11.28
C LEU A 84 7.21 -5.31 11.34
N GLN A 85 6.66 -4.18 11.78
CA GLN A 85 5.24 -3.90 11.87
C GLN A 85 4.89 -2.81 10.87
N PHE A 86 4.27 -3.19 9.76
CA PHE A 86 3.80 -2.25 8.75
C PHE A 86 2.29 -2.06 8.85
N ALA A 87 1.80 -0.92 8.41
CA ALA A 87 0.36 -0.70 8.31
C ALA A 87 -0.03 0.02 7.02
N ASP A 88 -1.21 -0.32 6.52
CA ASP A 88 -1.91 0.41 5.48
C ASP A 88 -3.07 1.17 6.11
N ILE A 89 -3.04 2.51 6.04
CA ILE A 89 -3.98 3.38 6.75
C ILE A 89 -5.09 3.85 5.83
N GLY A 90 -6.33 3.53 6.21
CA GLY A 90 -7.49 3.74 5.34
C GLY A 90 -7.49 2.77 4.17
N SER A 91 -7.25 1.49 4.45
CA SER A 91 -6.96 0.45 3.45
C SER A 91 -8.03 0.32 2.36
N GLY A 92 -9.29 0.69 2.64
CA GLY A 92 -10.38 0.63 1.66
C GLY A 92 -10.58 -0.77 1.09
N GLY A 93 -10.27 -0.92 -0.20
CA GLY A 93 -10.25 -2.22 -0.87
C GLY A 93 -8.99 -3.05 -0.59
N GLY A 94 -8.05 -2.59 0.26
CA GLY A 94 -6.81 -3.30 0.59
C GLY A 94 -5.60 -2.90 -0.28
N LEU A 95 -5.62 -1.73 -0.85
CA LEU A 95 -4.62 -1.26 -1.82
C LEU A 95 -3.87 -0.02 -1.28
N PRO A 96 -2.56 -0.09 -1.03
CA PRO A 96 -1.60 -1.12 -1.47
C PRO A 96 -1.37 -2.27 -0.48
N GLY A 97 -2.05 -2.33 0.67
CA GLY A 97 -1.73 -3.23 1.78
C GLY A 97 -1.75 -4.72 1.43
N ILE A 98 -2.77 -5.25 0.75
CA ILE A 98 -2.87 -6.66 0.34
C ILE A 98 -1.74 -7.06 -0.64
N PRO A 99 -1.50 -6.32 -1.76
CA PRO A 99 -0.36 -6.60 -2.63
C PRO A 99 0.98 -6.61 -1.89
N LEU A 100 1.24 -5.60 -1.06
CA LEU A 100 2.50 -5.52 -0.30
C LEU A 100 2.64 -6.68 0.70
N ALA A 101 1.58 -7.03 1.42
CA ALA A 101 1.61 -8.17 2.34
C ALA A 101 1.89 -9.50 1.63
N ALA A 102 1.40 -9.68 0.40
CA ALA A 102 1.69 -10.85 -0.41
C ALA A 102 3.16 -10.91 -0.86
N ALA A 103 3.82 -9.75 -1.06
CA ALA A 103 5.22 -9.67 -1.47
C ALA A 103 6.22 -9.73 -0.30
N PHE A 104 5.78 -9.42 0.92
CA PHE A 104 6.61 -9.42 2.14
C PHE A 104 6.02 -10.34 3.21
N PRO A 105 6.02 -11.67 3.00
CA PRO A 105 5.38 -12.62 3.92
C PRO A 105 6.01 -12.67 5.32
N GLU A 106 7.24 -12.15 5.47
CA GLU A 106 7.95 -12.06 6.75
C GLU A 106 7.63 -10.78 7.56
N ILE A 107 6.91 -9.84 6.97
CA ILE A 107 6.53 -8.58 7.62
C ILE A 107 5.07 -8.64 8.05
N GLU A 108 4.78 -8.26 9.29
CA GLU A 108 3.42 -8.16 9.81
C GLU A 108 2.72 -6.92 9.24
N PHE A 109 1.60 -7.11 8.55
CA PHE A 109 0.78 -6.04 7.99
C PHE A 109 -0.51 -5.84 8.77
N THR A 110 -0.77 -4.60 9.20
CA THR A 110 -2.06 -4.20 9.78
C THR A 110 -2.82 -3.34 8.77
N LEU A 111 -3.97 -3.82 8.33
CA LEU A 111 -4.88 -3.05 7.47
C LEU A 111 -5.86 -2.28 8.36
N VAL A 112 -5.72 -0.97 8.41
CA VAL A 112 -6.57 -0.10 9.25
C VAL A 112 -7.69 0.48 8.39
N GLU A 113 -8.93 0.12 8.70
CA GLU A 113 -10.12 0.59 7.99
C GLU A 113 -11.27 0.83 8.97
N ARG A 114 -11.99 1.94 8.81
CA ARG A 114 -13.08 2.32 9.73
C ARG A 114 -14.43 1.67 9.39
N MET A 115 -14.63 1.31 8.12
CA MET A 115 -15.90 0.76 7.63
C MET A 115 -15.95 -0.75 7.82
N SER A 116 -16.81 -1.24 8.72
CA SER A 116 -16.91 -2.67 9.04
C SER A 116 -17.14 -3.57 7.82
N LYS A 117 -17.93 -3.11 6.82
CA LYS A 117 -18.14 -3.88 5.58
C LYS A 117 -16.84 -4.09 4.80
N ARG A 118 -15.98 -3.04 4.73
CA ARG A 118 -14.67 -3.16 4.08
C ARG A 118 -13.72 -4.01 4.90
N CYS A 119 -13.77 -3.93 6.23
CA CYS A 119 -12.99 -4.83 7.09
C CYS A 119 -13.35 -6.29 6.84
N ALA A 120 -14.64 -6.64 6.77
CA ALA A 120 -15.08 -8.00 6.45
C ALA A 120 -14.56 -8.48 5.07
N PHE A 121 -14.56 -7.59 4.07
CA PHE A 121 -13.95 -7.88 2.77
C PHE A 121 -12.43 -8.14 2.88
N LEU A 122 -11.71 -7.31 3.63
CA LEU A 122 -10.27 -7.45 3.83
C LEU A 122 -9.92 -8.75 4.56
N GLU A 123 -10.69 -9.12 5.59
CA GLU A 123 -10.55 -10.38 6.31
C GLU A 123 -10.79 -11.59 5.40
N ASN A 124 -11.84 -11.53 4.55
CA ASN A 124 -12.12 -12.55 3.54
C ASN A 124 -10.94 -12.68 2.55
N CYS A 125 -10.45 -11.56 2.00
CA CYS A 125 -9.29 -11.57 1.10
C CYS A 125 -8.05 -12.17 1.78
N ALA A 126 -7.72 -11.75 3.00
CA ALA A 126 -6.57 -12.28 3.73
C ALA A 126 -6.67 -13.81 3.92
N ALA A 127 -7.87 -14.31 4.23
CA ALA A 127 -8.13 -15.74 4.41
C ALA A 127 -8.00 -16.53 3.10
N ILE A 128 -8.67 -16.09 2.02
CA ILE A 128 -8.66 -16.77 0.71
C ILE A 128 -7.26 -16.78 0.10
N LEU A 129 -6.52 -15.67 0.22
CA LEU A 129 -5.16 -15.54 -0.29
C LEU A 129 -4.11 -16.23 0.60
N GLY A 130 -4.50 -16.75 1.77
CA GLY A 130 -3.60 -17.39 2.73
C GLY A 130 -2.55 -16.44 3.29
N LEU A 131 -2.87 -15.16 3.48
CA LEU A 131 -1.96 -14.14 4.03
C LEU A 131 -1.94 -14.22 5.55
N LYS A 132 -1.09 -15.07 6.11
CA LYS A 132 -0.96 -15.27 7.57
C LYS A 132 -0.35 -14.08 8.30
N ASN A 133 0.29 -13.19 7.57
CA ASN A 133 0.95 -11.97 8.05
C ASN A 133 0.04 -10.73 8.00
N VAL A 134 -1.25 -10.89 7.73
CA VAL A 134 -2.22 -9.79 7.65
C VAL A 134 -3.16 -9.81 8.85
N LYS A 135 -3.31 -8.63 9.47
CA LYS A 135 -4.32 -8.35 10.50
C LYS A 135 -5.19 -7.19 10.04
N VAL A 136 -6.49 -7.33 10.14
CA VAL A 136 -7.45 -6.24 9.88
C VAL A 136 -7.85 -5.58 11.20
N LEU A 137 -7.84 -4.25 11.21
CA LEU A 137 -8.20 -3.46 12.38
C LEU A 137 -9.33 -2.50 12.04
N ASN A 138 -10.54 -2.81 12.50
CA ASN A 138 -11.71 -1.95 12.31
C ASN A 138 -11.68 -0.75 13.26
N LYS A 139 -10.88 0.25 12.89
CA LYS A 139 -10.69 1.49 13.68
C LYS A 139 -10.49 2.71 12.78
N GLU A 140 -10.80 3.87 13.34
CA GLU A 140 -10.34 5.16 12.79
C GLU A 140 -8.84 5.34 13.06
N ALA A 141 -8.13 6.00 12.15
CA ALA A 141 -6.70 6.26 12.28
C ALA A 141 -6.35 6.97 13.60
N GLU A 142 -7.21 7.88 14.04
CA GLU A 142 -7.07 8.66 15.27
C GLU A 142 -7.10 7.81 16.56
N LYS A 143 -7.59 6.56 16.47
CA LYS A 143 -7.69 5.62 17.59
C LYS A 143 -6.55 4.59 17.66
N ILE A 144 -5.59 4.71 16.75
CA ILE A 144 -4.40 3.85 16.75
C ILE A 144 -3.44 4.33 17.85
N PRO A 145 -2.90 3.44 18.67
CA PRO A 145 -1.93 3.79 19.69
C PRO A 145 -0.68 4.45 19.10
N ALA A 146 -0.01 5.29 19.90
CA ALA A 146 1.27 5.86 19.53
C ALA A 146 2.32 4.73 19.30
N GLU A 147 3.27 5.01 18.39
CA GLU A 147 4.44 4.15 18.15
C GLU A 147 4.11 2.66 17.89
N SER A 148 3.03 2.43 17.12
CA SER A 148 2.56 1.08 16.79
C SER A 148 3.32 0.45 15.63
N PHE A 149 3.81 1.25 14.66
CA PHE A 149 4.31 0.75 13.38
C PHE A 149 5.69 1.28 13.05
N ASP A 150 6.49 0.45 12.38
CA ASP A 150 7.79 0.80 11.85
C ASP A 150 7.67 1.54 10.51
N LEU A 151 6.65 1.18 9.71
CA LEU A 151 6.30 1.86 8.48
C LEU A 151 4.78 1.90 8.33
N ILE A 152 4.26 3.07 7.95
CA ILE A 152 2.88 3.19 7.48
C ILE A 152 2.84 3.56 6.01
N THR A 153 1.86 3.02 5.30
CA THR A 153 1.56 3.40 3.92
C THR A 153 0.09 3.78 3.78
N PHE A 154 -0.23 4.52 2.73
CA PHE A 154 -1.60 4.82 2.33
C PHE A 154 -1.65 5.30 0.88
N ARG A 155 -2.81 5.08 0.26
CA ARG A 155 -3.12 5.56 -1.09
C ARG A 155 -4.54 6.15 -1.10
N ALA A 156 -4.70 7.33 -1.73
CA ALA A 156 -6.00 8.01 -1.87
C ALA A 156 -6.79 8.16 -0.54
N PHE A 157 -6.07 8.27 0.59
CA PHE A 157 -6.68 8.30 1.91
C PHE A 157 -7.34 9.65 2.20
N ARG A 158 -6.56 10.69 2.37
CA ARG A 158 -6.98 12.09 2.59
C ARG A 158 -5.85 13.03 2.18
N PRO A 159 -6.13 14.32 1.89
CA PRO A 159 -5.08 15.33 1.85
C PRO A 159 -4.33 15.38 3.19
N LEU A 160 -3.03 15.62 3.14
CA LEU A 160 -2.19 15.76 4.33
C LEU A 160 -2.37 17.15 4.92
N ASP A 161 -3.32 17.29 5.84
CA ASP A 161 -3.42 18.47 6.68
C ASP A 161 -2.62 18.31 7.98
N GLN A 162 -2.49 19.40 8.75
CA GLN A 162 -1.78 19.44 10.01
C GLN A 162 -2.28 18.38 11.02
N LYS A 163 -3.60 18.21 11.11
CA LYS A 163 -4.21 17.29 12.08
C LYS A 163 -3.96 15.85 11.69
N MET A 164 -4.19 15.49 10.42
CA MET A 164 -3.99 14.12 9.94
C MET A 164 -2.52 13.75 9.97
N THR A 165 -1.62 14.65 9.57
CA THR A 165 -0.18 14.42 9.62
C THR A 165 0.30 14.13 11.05
N LYS A 166 -0.16 14.90 12.05
CA LYS A 166 0.13 14.60 13.48
C LYS A 166 -0.37 13.21 13.87
N THR A 167 -1.57 12.84 13.44
CA THR A 167 -2.14 11.51 13.71
C THR A 167 -1.27 10.41 13.11
N LEU A 168 -0.88 10.54 11.85
CA LEU A 168 -0.03 9.58 11.15
C LEU A 168 1.35 9.46 11.79
N LEU A 169 2.01 10.58 12.07
CA LEU A 169 3.32 10.59 12.74
C LEU A 169 3.26 9.98 14.15
N ASN A 170 2.16 10.18 14.89
CA ASN A 170 2.02 9.63 16.24
C ASN A 170 2.05 8.10 16.24
N MET A 171 1.46 7.43 15.26
CA MET A 171 1.42 5.96 15.19
C MET A 171 2.71 5.31 14.69
N ILE A 172 3.65 6.10 14.13
CA ILE A 172 4.94 5.61 13.67
C ILE A 172 5.92 5.60 14.85
N LYS A 173 6.75 4.56 14.98
CA LYS A 173 7.85 4.49 15.93
C LYS A 173 8.95 5.48 15.55
N LYS A 174 9.79 5.87 16.51
CA LYS A 174 10.94 6.74 16.24
C LYS A 174 11.90 6.09 15.23
N GLY A 175 12.28 6.83 14.18
CA GLY A 175 13.09 6.34 13.07
C GLY A 175 12.32 5.49 12.04
N GLY A 176 11.01 5.35 12.22
CA GLY A 176 10.15 4.69 11.25
C GLY A 176 9.72 5.62 10.11
N PHE A 177 8.97 5.07 9.17
CA PHE A 177 8.65 5.72 7.90
C PHE A 177 7.16 5.92 7.69
N PHE A 178 6.87 7.01 7.01
CA PHE A 178 5.60 7.29 6.39
C PHE A 178 5.78 7.27 4.87
N VAL A 179 4.99 6.47 4.17
CA VAL A 179 5.11 6.25 2.73
C VAL A 179 3.76 6.48 2.07
N ALA A 180 3.62 7.57 1.32
CA ALA A 180 2.36 7.94 0.66
C ALA A 180 2.43 7.76 -0.85
N TYR A 181 1.48 7.00 -1.40
CA TYR A 181 1.25 6.91 -2.83
C TYR A 181 0.47 8.12 -3.32
N LYS A 182 1.07 8.91 -4.18
CA LYS A 182 0.55 10.17 -4.71
C LYS A 182 0.62 10.20 -6.24
N ALA A 183 -0.16 11.10 -6.84
CA ALA A 183 -0.12 11.30 -8.29
C ALA A 183 0.82 12.48 -8.63
N LYS A 184 0.27 13.67 -8.80
CA LYS A 184 0.96 14.85 -9.35
C LYS A 184 1.90 15.49 -8.34
N ILE A 185 3.08 15.88 -8.82
CA ILE A 185 4.10 16.55 -8.02
C ILE A 185 3.64 17.92 -7.51
N GLU A 186 2.81 18.64 -8.28
CA GLU A 186 2.27 19.93 -7.85
C GLU A 186 1.42 19.78 -6.57
N ASN A 187 0.53 18.78 -6.53
CA ASN A 187 -0.30 18.50 -5.37
C ASN A 187 0.55 18.07 -4.15
N ILE A 188 1.64 17.33 -4.40
CA ILE A 188 2.58 16.94 -3.34
C ILE A 188 3.23 18.18 -2.75
N LYS A 189 3.73 19.10 -3.59
CA LYS A 189 4.37 20.34 -3.11
C LYS A 189 3.41 21.19 -2.30
N GLU A 190 2.16 21.33 -2.73
CA GLU A 190 1.13 22.06 -2.01
C GLU A 190 0.84 21.43 -0.63
N GLU A 191 0.58 20.12 -0.59
CA GLU A 191 0.34 19.40 0.66
C GLU A 191 1.54 19.50 1.62
N MET A 192 2.76 19.30 1.12
CA MET A 192 3.98 19.31 1.95
C MET A 192 4.30 20.70 2.48
N SER A 193 4.04 21.77 1.71
CA SER A 193 4.21 23.14 2.21
C SER A 193 3.25 23.46 3.36
N GLY A 194 2.05 22.88 3.37
CA GLY A 194 1.07 23.03 4.45
C GLY A 194 1.46 22.35 5.78
N ILE A 195 2.44 21.46 5.74
CA ILE A 195 2.86 20.64 6.89
C ILE A 195 4.39 20.69 7.17
N GLU A 196 5.12 21.64 6.57
CA GLU A 196 6.58 21.78 6.70
C GLU A 196 7.08 21.90 8.15
N ASN A 197 6.24 22.43 9.05
CA ASN A 197 6.52 22.49 10.47
C ASN A 197 6.47 21.14 11.18
N LEU A 198 5.88 20.13 10.57
CA LEU A 198 5.79 18.75 11.10
C LEU A 198 6.76 17.81 10.40
N ILE A 199 6.97 17.99 9.11
CA ILE A 199 7.85 17.18 8.27
C ILE A 199 8.82 18.15 7.58
N LYS A 200 10.05 18.20 8.08
CA LYS A 200 11.09 19.09 7.56
C LYS A 200 11.75 18.56 6.29
N GLU A 201 11.90 17.25 6.22
CA GLU A 201 12.57 16.56 5.12
C GLU A 201 11.71 15.42 4.60
N TYR A 202 11.59 15.32 3.29
CA TYR A 202 10.92 14.24 2.60
C TYR A 202 11.59 13.96 1.26
N GLN A 203 11.45 12.75 0.79
CA GLN A 203 11.88 12.32 -0.54
C GLN A 203 10.66 12.10 -1.41
N VAL A 204 10.77 12.42 -2.69
CA VAL A 204 9.76 12.10 -3.70
C VAL A 204 10.42 11.24 -4.75
N GLU A 205 9.91 10.04 -4.95
CA GLU A 205 10.36 9.12 -5.99
C GLU A 205 9.29 8.98 -7.05
N ASN A 206 9.65 9.19 -8.31
CA ASN A 206 8.76 8.90 -9.42
C ASN A 206 8.59 7.39 -9.56
N LEU A 207 7.34 6.94 -9.63
CA LEU A 207 6.98 5.54 -9.82
C LEU A 207 6.65 5.27 -11.29
N LEU A 208 7.36 4.33 -11.89
CA LEU A 208 7.03 3.78 -13.19
C LEU A 208 6.03 2.63 -13.00
N VAL A 209 4.78 2.88 -13.33
CA VAL A 209 3.71 1.88 -13.27
C VAL A 209 3.55 1.26 -14.65
N PRO A 210 3.81 -0.06 -14.82
CA PRO A 210 3.64 -0.72 -16.11
C PRO A 210 2.20 -0.59 -16.64
N GLY A 211 2.05 -0.06 -17.85
CA GLY A 211 0.76 0.22 -18.46
C GLY A 211 0.14 1.59 -18.09
N LEU A 212 0.86 2.42 -17.30
CA LEU A 212 0.49 3.80 -16.97
C LEU A 212 1.66 4.75 -17.18
N GLU A 213 2.49 4.49 -18.15
CA GLU A 213 3.72 5.25 -18.41
C GLU A 213 3.45 6.76 -18.65
N ASP A 214 2.29 7.10 -19.19
CA ASP A 214 1.85 8.49 -19.41
C ASP A 214 1.18 9.14 -18.18
N SER A 215 1.09 8.43 -17.08
CA SER A 215 0.43 8.91 -15.87
C SER A 215 1.44 9.13 -14.75
N GLU A 216 1.52 10.34 -14.26
CA GLU A 216 2.41 10.67 -13.16
C GLU A 216 2.01 9.94 -11.87
N ARG A 217 2.96 9.22 -11.30
CA ARG A 217 2.85 8.52 -10.02
C ARG A 217 4.11 8.75 -9.20
N ASN A 218 3.92 9.02 -7.93
CA ASN A 218 4.99 9.35 -7.02
C ASN A 218 4.82 8.65 -5.67
N LEU A 219 5.94 8.35 -5.04
CA LEU A 219 6.01 7.88 -3.65
C LEU A 219 6.66 8.99 -2.80
N VAL A 220 5.92 9.47 -1.81
CA VAL A 220 6.46 10.42 -0.83
C VAL A 220 6.92 9.64 0.39
N VAL A 221 8.18 9.77 0.76
CA VAL A 221 8.81 9.08 1.89
C VAL A 221 9.28 10.11 2.91
N CYS A 222 8.82 9.97 4.15
CA CYS A 222 9.24 10.79 5.28
C CYS A 222 9.74 9.90 6.42
N VAL A 223 10.73 10.36 7.15
CA VAL A 223 11.23 9.75 8.40
C VAL A 223 10.61 10.48 9.59
N LYS A 224 10.17 9.72 10.61
CA LYS A 224 9.74 10.30 11.90
C LYS A 224 10.92 10.62 12.80
#